data_288c5a3ab9241bf9f0d93405a899cf00
#
_entry.id   288c5a3ab9241bf9f0d93405a899cf00
#
_cell.length_a   1.000
_cell.length_b   1.000
_cell.length_c   1.000
_cell.angle_alpha   90.00
_cell.angle_beta   90.00
_cell.angle_gamma   90.00
#
_symmetry.space_group_name_H-M   'P 1'
#
loop_
_entity.id
_entity.type
_entity.pdbx_description
1 polymer ?
#
loop_
_entity_poly.entity_id
_entity_poly.type
_entity_poly.pdbx_seq_one_letter_code
_entity_poly.pdbx_strand_id
1 'polypeptide(L)'
;LRLVGSEMCIRDRTGGFTQMSRSNRVSLARSELEGRLADWPEADRKAALDSHYDNYFLTVPLDDQVRLAEFIRGTQSASLATDIRTDRFRGMTEITVIAPDHPRLLSIIAGGCAAAGANIADAQVFTMVDGRALDIVTISRAFPDDEDELRRAERVVRNIRDLLGGKEAMPTMLARRRTRDLSTFAVAPQVRIDNALSNALTVIEVEGLDRPGLLSDLTGAISDLNLDIRSAHISTYGEKAVDVFYVTDLIGMKITGENRIERIERRLASVLESAEGELSSGTANRGPLMSGLGPA
;
A
#
# COMPACT_ATOMS: atom_id res chain seq x y z
N LEU A 1 22.69 5.10 6.78
CA LEU A 1 21.43 5.81 6.53
C LEU A 1 20.32 5.01 7.24
N ARG A 2 19.80 5.55 8.35
CA ARG A 2 18.66 4.94 9.06
C ARG A 2 17.40 5.32 8.30
N LEU A 3 16.71 4.33 7.77
CA LEU A 3 15.45 4.46 7.08
C LEU A 3 14.35 4.99 8.02
N VAL A 4 13.62 5.99 7.55
CA VAL A 4 12.51 6.69 8.24
C VAL A 4 11.24 5.81 8.31
N GLY A 5 11.37 4.50 8.17
CA GLY A 5 10.28 3.54 8.38
C GLY A 5 10.06 3.13 9.83
N SER A 6 10.69 3.81 10.78
CA SER A 6 10.85 3.28 12.13
C SER A 6 9.96 3.90 13.21
N GLU A 7 9.13 4.90 12.93
CA GLU A 7 8.35 5.51 14.01
C GLU A 7 7.32 4.54 14.62
N MET A 8 6.73 3.66 13.83
CA MET A 8 5.82 2.64 14.34
C MET A 8 6.55 1.51 15.09
N CYS A 9 7.80 1.17 14.68
CA CYS A 9 8.65 0.18 15.36
C CYS A 9 9.50 0.80 16.48
N ILE A 10 9.92 2.08 16.37
CA ILE A 10 10.74 2.75 17.39
C ILE A 10 9.91 3.10 18.63
N ARG A 11 8.62 3.41 18.49
CA ARG A 11 7.75 3.63 19.63
C ARG A 11 7.59 2.41 20.54
N ASP A 12 7.80 1.22 20.01
CA ASP A 12 7.71 -0.04 20.78
C ASP A 12 9.05 -0.41 21.48
N ARG A 13 10.19 0.21 21.08
CA ARG A 13 11.55 -0.12 21.59
C ARG A 13 12.15 0.85 22.61
N THR A 14 11.65 2.07 22.75
CA THR A 14 12.17 2.99 23.77
C THR A 14 11.58 2.68 25.15
N GLY A 15 12.10 1.66 25.77
CA GLY A 15 11.89 1.35 27.18
C GLY A 15 12.48 2.45 28.06
N GLY A 16 11.61 3.11 28.83
CA GLY A 16 12.06 4.04 29.86
C GLY A 16 11.04 5.11 30.23
N PHE A 17 9.79 4.75 30.40
CA PHE A 17 8.77 5.40 31.25
C PHE A 17 7.62 4.40 31.33
N THR A 18 6.94 4.31 32.47
CA THR A 18 5.87 3.36 32.81
C THR A 18 5.09 2.91 31.58
N GLN A 19 5.43 1.72 31.08
CA GLN A 19 4.89 1.21 29.81
C GLN A 19 3.41 0.93 30.03
N MET A 20 2.55 1.86 29.60
CA MET A 20 1.11 1.59 29.55
C MET A 20 0.90 0.33 28.71
N SER A 21 0.17 -0.63 29.25
CA SER A 21 -0.16 -1.86 28.52
C SER A 21 -0.86 -1.49 27.20
N ARG A 22 -0.75 -2.35 26.17
CA ARG A 22 -1.42 -2.15 24.90
C ARG A 22 -2.92 -1.87 25.09
N SER A 23 -3.58 -2.62 26.00
CA SER A 23 -4.99 -2.42 26.32
C SER A 23 -5.30 -1.04 26.88
N ASN A 24 -4.44 -0.50 27.75
CA ASN A 24 -4.63 0.84 28.29
C ASN A 24 -4.47 1.92 27.22
N ARG A 25 -3.54 1.76 26.27
CA ARG A 25 -3.38 2.69 25.14
C ARG A 25 -4.61 2.67 24.22
N VAL A 26 -5.15 1.49 23.95
CA VAL A 26 -6.38 1.34 23.15
C VAL A 26 -7.57 1.98 23.87
N SER A 27 -7.73 1.71 25.18
CA SER A 27 -8.81 2.29 25.97
C SER A 27 -8.73 3.82 26.00
N LEU A 28 -7.53 4.38 26.15
CA LEU A 28 -7.30 5.82 26.10
C LEU A 28 -7.68 6.40 24.72
N ALA A 29 -7.18 5.82 23.64
CA ALA A 29 -7.48 6.28 22.28
C ALA A 29 -8.98 6.21 21.95
N ARG A 30 -9.67 5.14 22.38
CA ARG A 30 -11.14 5.04 22.26
C ARG A 30 -11.86 6.12 23.04
N SER A 31 -11.45 6.41 24.29
CA SER A 31 -12.03 7.46 25.12
C SER A 31 -11.80 8.86 24.53
N GLU A 32 -10.62 9.11 23.95
CA GLU A 32 -10.32 10.37 23.27
C GLU A 32 -11.21 10.55 22.02
N LEU A 33 -11.38 9.50 21.21
CA LEU A 33 -12.30 9.54 20.06
C LEU A 33 -13.75 9.73 20.52
N GLU A 34 -14.20 9.03 21.56
CA GLU A 34 -15.53 9.19 22.12
C GLU A 34 -15.80 10.63 22.56
N GLY A 35 -14.83 11.27 23.21
CA GLY A 35 -14.90 12.66 23.61
C GLY A 35 -15.01 13.63 22.42
N ARG A 36 -14.30 13.34 21.31
CA ARG A 36 -14.36 14.15 20.07
C ARG A 36 -15.69 13.99 19.33
N LEU A 37 -16.38 12.86 19.52
CA LEU A 37 -17.69 12.56 18.92
C LEU A 37 -18.86 12.83 19.88
N ALA A 38 -18.66 13.60 20.96
CA ALA A 38 -19.66 13.83 22.01
C ALA A 38 -20.99 14.40 21.49
N ASP A 39 -20.94 15.21 20.42
CA ASP A 39 -22.12 15.82 19.79
C ASP A 39 -22.90 14.86 18.86
N TRP A 40 -22.39 13.64 18.65
CA TRP A 40 -23.07 12.65 17.82
C TRP A 40 -24.18 11.94 18.58
N PRO A 41 -25.24 11.45 17.88
CA PRO A 41 -26.19 10.51 18.46
C PRO A 41 -25.45 9.31 19.07
N GLU A 42 -25.91 8.85 20.23
CA GLU A 42 -25.27 7.77 20.98
C GLU A 42 -25.06 6.50 20.12
N ALA A 43 -26.05 6.16 19.30
CA ALA A 43 -25.98 5.00 18.41
C ALA A 43 -24.85 5.12 17.38
N ASP A 44 -24.69 6.31 16.77
CA ASP A 44 -23.65 6.57 15.77
C ASP A 44 -22.26 6.58 16.40
N ARG A 45 -22.14 7.22 17.59
CA ARG A 45 -20.89 7.24 18.35
C ARG A 45 -20.44 5.84 18.74
N LYS A 46 -21.36 5.02 19.25
CA LYS A 46 -21.08 3.64 19.57
C LYS A 46 -20.68 2.83 18.33
N ALA A 47 -21.39 2.99 17.21
CA ALA A 47 -21.05 2.33 15.96
C ALA A 47 -19.63 2.70 15.47
N ALA A 48 -19.22 3.97 15.56
CA ALA A 48 -17.88 4.41 15.21
C ALA A 48 -16.80 3.76 16.07
N LEU A 49 -17.02 3.67 17.39
CA LEU A 49 -16.08 3.03 18.31
C LEU A 49 -15.98 1.51 18.10
N ASP A 50 -17.09 0.85 17.78
CA ASP A 50 -17.16 -0.61 17.64
C ASP A 50 -16.81 -1.09 16.22
N SER A 51 -16.61 -0.17 15.25
CA SER A 51 -16.32 -0.52 13.86
C SER A 51 -14.91 -1.05 13.62
N HIS A 52 -13.97 -0.82 14.54
CA HIS A 52 -12.55 -1.08 14.32
C HIS A 52 -11.93 -1.95 15.41
N TYR A 53 -10.92 -2.72 14.99
CA TYR A 53 -10.06 -3.47 15.91
C TYR A 53 -8.98 -2.56 16.52
N ASP A 54 -8.35 -3.02 17.57
CA ASP A 54 -7.38 -2.27 18.39
C ASP A 54 -6.26 -1.59 17.60
N ASN A 55 -5.80 -2.21 16.51
CA ASN A 55 -4.70 -1.69 15.70
C ASN A 55 -5.02 -0.32 15.09
N TYR A 56 -6.26 -0.11 14.65
CA TYR A 56 -6.72 1.17 14.11
C TYR A 56 -6.51 2.31 15.11
N PHE A 57 -6.96 2.14 16.36
CA PHE A 57 -6.84 3.15 17.41
C PHE A 57 -5.40 3.47 17.81
N LEU A 58 -4.48 2.53 17.59
CA LEU A 58 -3.06 2.71 17.91
C LEU A 58 -2.25 3.33 16.76
N THR A 59 -2.76 3.24 15.54
CA THR A 59 -2.01 3.59 14.32
C THR A 59 -2.50 4.89 13.71
N VAL A 60 -3.82 5.08 13.64
CA VAL A 60 -4.44 6.26 13.03
C VAL A 60 -4.44 7.43 14.02
N PRO A 61 -3.96 8.63 13.63
CA PRO A 61 -4.05 9.83 14.47
C PRO A 61 -5.49 10.20 14.80
N LEU A 62 -5.73 10.77 15.98
CA LEU A 62 -7.08 11.09 16.48
C LEU A 62 -7.90 11.98 15.52
N ASP A 63 -7.28 13.00 14.92
CA ASP A 63 -7.99 13.87 13.97
C ASP A 63 -8.42 13.13 12.71
N ASP A 64 -7.60 12.18 12.25
CA ASP A 64 -7.97 11.31 11.13
C ASP A 64 -9.02 10.27 11.55
N GLN A 65 -8.98 9.75 12.79
CA GLN A 65 -10.05 8.89 13.30
C GLN A 65 -11.42 9.58 13.28
N VAL A 66 -11.49 10.85 13.68
CA VAL A 66 -12.73 11.65 13.64
C VAL A 66 -13.23 11.80 12.20
N ARG A 67 -12.34 12.21 11.29
CA ARG A 67 -12.67 12.39 9.87
C ARG A 67 -13.14 11.07 9.23
N LEU A 68 -12.44 9.98 9.50
CA LEU A 68 -12.78 8.65 8.97
C LEU A 68 -14.12 8.17 9.54
N ALA A 69 -14.41 8.45 10.81
CA ALA A 69 -15.71 8.11 11.39
C ALA A 69 -16.86 8.86 10.68
N GLU A 70 -16.67 10.15 10.35
CA GLU A 70 -17.63 10.92 9.56
C GLU A 70 -17.83 10.32 8.16
N PHE A 71 -16.73 9.98 7.48
CA PHE A 71 -16.76 9.37 6.16
C PHE A 71 -17.47 8.02 6.18
N ILE A 72 -17.14 7.13 7.13
CA ILE A 72 -17.77 5.81 7.28
C ILE A 72 -19.27 5.95 7.53
N ARG A 73 -19.68 6.88 8.40
CA ARG A 73 -21.10 7.16 8.68
C ARG A 73 -21.86 7.56 7.43
N GLY A 74 -21.25 8.40 6.60
CA GLY A 74 -21.86 8.89 5.36
C GLY A 74 -21.94 7.85 4.23
N THR A 75 -21.23 6.72 4.35
CA THR A 75 -21.05 5.77 3.25
C THR A 75 -21.47 4.32 3.57
N GLN A 76 -22.29 4.13 4.62
CA GLN A 76 -22.67 2.79 5.12
C GLN A 76 -23.31 1.88 4.07
N SER A 77 -24.03 2.42 3.09
CA SER A 77 -24.73 1.65 2.05
C SER A 77 -23.93 1.51 0.74
N ALA A 78 -22.74 2.10 0.64
CA ALA A 78 -21.95 2.07 -0.58
C ALA A 78 -21.10 0.79 -0.65
N SER A 79 -21.12 0.11 -1.80
CA SER A 79 -20.25 -1.04 -2.08
C SER A 79 -18.78 -0.62 -2.30
N LEU A 80 -18.56 0.61 -2.72
CA LEU A 80 -17.26 1.25 -2.84
C LEU A 80 -17.42 2.72 -2.49
N ALA A 81 -16.74 3.18 -1.46
CA ALA A 81 -16.64 4.59 -1.11
C ALA A 81 -15.19 5.05 -1.15
N THR A 82 -14.97 6.27 -1.57
CA THR A 82 -13.64 6.86 -1.67
C THR A 82 -13.68 8.31 -1.22
N ASP A 83 -12.64 8.72 -0.51
CA ASP A 83 -12.37 10.11 -0.13
C ASP A 83 -10.98 10.51 -0.62
N ILE A 84 -10.81 11.77 -1.04
CA ILE A 84 -9.55 12.30 -1.53
C ILE A 84 -9.20 13.54 -0.74
N ARG A 85 -7.99 13.58 -0.20
CA ARG A 85 -7.45 14.73 0.52
C ARG A 85 -6.08 15.10 -0.03
N THR A 86 -5.93 16.32 -0.50
CA THR A 86 -4.63 16.85 -0.93
C THR A 86 -3.95 17.60 0.21
N ASP A 87 -2.68 17.33 0.45
CA ASP A 87 -1.82 18.06 1.37
C ASP A 87 -0.65 18.68 0.59
N ARG A 88 -0.81 19.97 0.27
CA ARG A 88 0.20 20.72 -0.47
C ARG A 88 1.48 20.91 0.33
N PHE A 89 1.36 21.06 1.64
CA PHE A 89 2.52 21.30 2.51
C PHE A 89 3.41 20.06 2.60
N ARG A 90 2.80 18.88 2.74
CA ARG A 90 3.52 17.60 2.77
C ARG A 90 3.90 17.09 1.36
N GLY A 91 3.35 17.69 0.32
CA GLY A 91 3.53 17.19 -1.06
C GLY A 91 2.89 15.83 -1.30
N MET A 92 1.78 15.54 -0.62
CA MET A 92 1.10 14.26 -0.65
C MET A 92 -0.38 14.40 -0.97
N THR A 93 -0.97 13.33 -1.46
CA THR A 93 -2.42 13.19 -1.63
C THR A 93 -2.84 11.86 -1.02
N GLU A 94 -3.77 11.90 -0.09
CA GLU A 94 -4.35 10.74 0.55
C GLU A 94 -5.62 10.32 -0.19
N ILE A 95 -5.74 9.03 -0.43
CA ILE A 95 -6.93 8.39 -1.01
C ILE A 95 -7.40 7.34 -0.02
N THR A 96 -8.56 7.56 0.57
CA THR A 96 -9.21 6.58 1.44
C THR A 96 -10.18 5.74 0.60
N VAL A 97 -10.12 4.43 0.77
CA VAL A 97 -10.97 3.46 0.06
C VAL A 97 -11.70 2.61 1.10
N ILE A 98 -13.02 2.52 1.00
CA ILE A 98 -13.85 1.55 1.72
C ILE A 98 -14.50 0.63 0.70
N ALA A 99 -14.28 -0.67 0.83
CA ALA A 99 -14.82 -1.70 -0.06
C ALA A 99 -15.04 -2.99 0.74
N PRO A 100 -15.82 -3.98 0.22
CA PRO A 100 -15.80 -5.33 0.78
C PRO A 100 -14.37 -5.87 0.85
N ASP A 101 -14.00 -6.47 1.98
CA ASP A 101 -12.65 -7.01 2.14
C ASP A 101 -12.38 -8.10 1.11
N HIS A 102 -11.27 -7.97 0.41
CA HIS A 102 -10.89 -8.84 -0.69
C HIS A 102 -9.37 -9.08 -0.65
N PRO A 103 -8.89 -10.34 -0.72
CA PRO A 103 -7.47 -10.68 -0.55
C PRO A 103 -6.51 -9.89 -1.46
N ARG A 104 -6.96 -9.43 -2.64
CA ARG A 104 -6.15 -8.65 -3.59
C ARG A 104 -6.52 -7.17 -3.64
N LEU A 105 -7.25 -6.65 -2.64
CA LEU A 105 -7.72 -5.26 -2.69
C LEU A 105 -6.55 -4.28 -2.81
N LEU A 106 -5.52 -4.40 -1.97
CA LEU A 106 -4.34 -3.53 -2.04
C LEU A 106 -3.60 -3.66 -3.39
N SER A 107 -3.53 -4.87 -3.96
CA SER A 107 -2.95 -5.08 -5.30
C SER A 107 -3.73 -4.33 -6.38
N ILE A 108 -5.06 -4.32 -6.30
CA ILE A 108 -5.94 -3.59 -7.21
C ILE A 108 -5.77 -2.08 -7.05
N ILE A 109 -5.72 -1.59 -5.80
CA ILE A 109 -5.48 -0.18 -5.50
C ILE A 109 -4.12 0.25 -6.07
N ALA A 110 -3.06 -0.52 -5.79
CA ALA A 110 -1.71 -0.25 -6.28
C ALA A 110 -1.65 -0.23 -7.83
N GLY A 111 -2.34 -1.16 -8.48
CA GLY A 111 -2.45 -1.19 -9.94
C GLY A 111 -3.21 0.02 -10.50
N GLY A 112 -4.29 0.44 -9.85
CA GLY A 112 -5.04 1.64 -10.21
C GLY A 112 -4.20 2.92 -10.08
N CYS A 113 -3.36 3.01 -9.03
CA CYS A 113 -2.38 4.08 -8.85
C CYS A 113 -1.34 4.05 -9.96
N ALA A 114 -0.72 2.90 -10.22
CA ALA A 114 0.31 2.74 -11.25
C ALA A 114 -0.22 3.12 -12.63
N ALA A 115 -1.43 2.71 -12.98
CA ALA A 115 -2.09 3.05 -14.25
C ALA A 115 -2.35 4.55 -14.40
N ALA A 116 -2.60 5.27 -13.31
CA ALA A 116 -2.72 6.73 -13.28
C ALA A 116 -1.36 7.46 -13.19
N GLY A 117 -0.25 6.74 -13.00
CA GLY A 117 1.08 7.28 -12.73
C GLY A 117 1.21 7.90 -11.37
N ALA A 118 0.50 7.38 -10.42
CA ALA A 118 0.58 7.79 -9.03
C ALA A 118 1.54 6.86 -8.28
N ASN A 119 2.59 7.44 -7.71
CA ASN A 119 3.54 6.71 -6.89
C ASN A 119 3.01 6.67 -5.45
N ILE A 120 2.78 5.47 -4.93
CA ILE A 120 2.39 5.26 -3.53
C ILE A 120 3.62 5.47 -2.65
N ALA A 121 3.47 6.25 -1.59
CA ALA A 121 4.49 6.50 -0.58
C ALA A 121 4.20 5.76 0.73
N ASP A 122 2.92 5.55 1.05
CA ASP A 122 2.49 4.85 2.26
C ASP A 122 1.13 4.19 2.04
N ALA A 123 0.89 3.09 2.71
CA ALA A 123 -0.41 2.45 2.74
C ALA A 123 -0.70 1.85 4.12
N GLN A 124 -1.90 2.12 4.64
CA GLN A 124 -2.43 1.53 5.86
C GLN A 124 -3.69 0.75 5.52
N VAL A 125 -3.76 -0.47 5.97
CA VAL A 125 -4.82 -1.42 5.63
C VAL A 125 -5.50 -1.90 6.91
N PHE A 126 -6.82 -1.75 6.97
CA PHE A 126 -7.61 -2.18 8.12
C PHE A 126 -8.83 -2.97 7.65
N THR A 127 -9.05 -4.13 8.26
CA THR A 127 -10.33 -4.82 8.15
C THR A 127 -11.25 -4.31 9.25
N MET A 128 -12.46 -3.88 8.89
CA MET A 128 -13.49 -3.42 9.83
C MET A 128 -14.26 -4.61 10.40
N VAL A 129 -14.94 -4.39 11.52
CA VAL A 129 -15.73 -5.45 12.21
C VAL A 129 -16.88 -5.97 11.34
N ASP A 130 -17.41 -5.14 10.45
CA ASP A 130 -18.48 -5.50 9.52
C ASP A 130 -17.97 -6.24 8.25
N GLY A 131 -16.68 -6.55 8.16
CA GLY A 131 -16.06 -7.26 7.04
C GLY A 131 -15.74 -6.38 5.84
N ARG A 132 -15.80 -5.05 5.96
CA ARG A 132 -15.25 -4.13 4.95
C ARG A 132 -13.78 -3.85 5.22
N ALA A 133 -13.04 -3.54 4.17
CA ALA A 133 -11.70 -2.97 4.27
C ALA A 133 -11.79 -1.45 4.31
N LEU A 134 -10.91 -0.83 5.10
CA LEU A 134 -10.60 0.59 5.11
C LEU A 134 -9.12 0.73 4.76
N ASP A 135 -8.82 1.11 3.53
CA ASP A 135 -7.48 1.31 3.03
C ASP A 135 -7.19 2.80 2.88
N ILE A 136 -6.12 3.27 3.50
CA ILE A 136 -5.65 4.65 3.42
C ILE A 136 -4.34 4.64 2.66
N VAL A 137 -4.35 5.15 1.43
CA VAL A 137 -3.18 5.17 0.55
C VAL A 137 -2.74 6.59 0.30
N THR A 138 -1.48 6.86 0.60
CA THR A 138 -0.85 8.15 0.37
C THR A 138 -0.01 8.09 -0.89
N ILE A 139 -0.28 8.96 -1.85
CA ILE A 139 0.48 9.08 -3.09
C ILE A 139 1.30 10.37 -3.10
N SER A 140 2.49 10.31 -3.70
CA SER A 140 3.33 11.50 -3.90
C SER A 140 2.63 12.46 -4.86
N ARG A 141 2.60 13.74 -4.50
CA ARG A 141 2.02 14.80 -5.34
C ARG A 141 2.85 15.00 -6.60
N ALA A 142 2.19 15.12 -7.75
CA ALA A 142 2.84 15.35 -9.04
C ALA A 142 2.60 16.75 -9.60
N PHE A 143 1.52 17.43 -9.22
CA PHE A 143 1.14 18.74 -9.72
C PHE A 143 1.18 19.81 -8.63
N PRO A 144 1.72 21.00 -8.92
CA PRO A 144 1.70 22.15 -7.98
C PRO A 144 0.27 22.65 -7.71
N ASP A 145 -0.58 22.57 -8.73
CA ASP A 145 -1.98 22.99 -8.64
C ASP A 145 -2.86 21.91 -8.00
N ASP A 146 -3.75 22.31 -7.09
CA ASP A 146 -4.61 21.38 -6.36
C ASP A 146 -5.70 20.78 -7.24
N GLU A 147 -6.17 21.51 -8.24
CA GLU A 147 -7.22 21.03 -9.15
C GLU A 147 -6.68 19.92 -10.08
N ASP A 148 -5.46 20.11 -10.60
CA ASP A 148 -4.80 19.09 -11.43
C ASP A 148 -4.45 17.84 -10.62
N GLU A 149 -4.01 18.01 -9.37
CA GLU A 149 -3.74 16.90 -8.49
C GLU A 149 -5.02 16.15 -8.11
N LEU A 150 -6.11 16.86 -7.85
CA LEU A 150 -7.42 16.25 -7.60
C LEU A 150 -7.92 15.45 -8.82
N ARG A 151 -7.81 16.00 -10.03
CA ARG A 151 -8.16 15.29 -11.28
C ARG A 151 -7.33 14.01 -11.46
N ARG A 152 -6.05 14.03 -11.02
CA ARG A 152 -5.20 12.84 -11.03
C ARG A 152 -5.67 11.81 -10.03
N ALA A 153 -5.95 12.21 -8.78
CA ALA A 153 -6.46 11.32 -7.75
C ALA A 153 -7.84 10.73 -8.12
N GLU A 154 -8.74 11.52 -8.71
CA GLU A 154 -10.00 11.02 -9.26
C GLU A 154 -9.81 9.99 -10.37
N ARG A 155 -8.73 10.11 -11.16
CA ARG A 155 -8.37 9.10 -12.17
C ARG A 155 -7.94 7.80 -11.50
N VAL A 156 -7.16 7.87 -10.42
CA VAL A 156 -6.82 6.69 -9.60
C VAL A 156 -8.11 6.01 -9.12
N VAL A 157 -9.03 6.76 -8.54
CA VAL A 157 -10.32 6.24 -8.04
C VAL A 157 -11.14 5.57 -9.16
N ARG A 158 -11.19 6.18 -10.35
CA ARG A 158 -11.87 5.57 -11.50
C ARG A 158 -11.22 4.24 -11.90
N ASN A 159 -9.89 4.20 -11.98
CA ASN A 159 -9.16 2.96 -12.29
C ASN A 159 -9.46 1.86 -11.26
N ILE A 160 -9.42 2.19 -9.97
CA ILE A 160 -9.75 1.24 -8.89
C ILE A 160 -11.17 0.70 -9.07
N ARG A 161 -12.14 1.58 -9.33
CA ARG A 161 -13.54 1.20 -9.55
C ARG A 161 -13.71 0.29 -10.76
N ASP A 162 -13.03 0.56 -11.86
CA ASP A 162 -13.11 -0.22 -13.08
C ASP A 162 -12.46 -1.59 -12.93
N LEU A 163 -11.34 -1.68 -12.18
CA LEU A 163 -10.68 -2.93 -11.83
C LEU A 163 -11.55 -3.78 -10.88
N LEU A 164 -12.09 -3.20 -9.81
CA LEU A 164 -12.97 -3.90 -8.87
C LEU A 164 -14.27 -4.35 -9.51
N GLY A 165 -14.78 -3.54 -10.44
CA GLY A 165 -16.00 -3.87 -11.22
C GLY A 165 -15.77 -4.87 -12.35
N GLY A 166 -14.54 -5.33 -12.58
CA GLY A 166 -14.19 -6.26 -13.66
C GLY A 166 -14.36 -5.69 -15.07
N LYS A 167 -14.47 -4.36 -15.21
CA LYS A 167 -14.61 -3.70 -16.52
C LYS A 167 -13.30 -3.71 -17.30
N GLU A 168 -12.17 -3.74 -16.61
CA GLU A 168 -10.85 -3.79 -17.19
C GLU A 168 -9.94 -4.75 -16.43
N ALA A 169 -9.04 -5.42 -17.13
CA ALA A 169 -8.05 -6.30 -16.52
C ALA A 169 -6.77 -5.49 -16.19
N MET A 170 -6.16 -5.77 -15.03
CA MET A 170 -4.94 -5.12 -14.58
C MET A 170 -3.81 -5.11 -15.63
N PRO A 171 -3.46 -6.22 -16.30
CA PRO A 171 -2.42 -6.21 -17.32
C PRO A 171 -2.71 -5.27 -18.48
N THR A 172 -3.97 -5.17 -18.92
CA THR A 172 -4.38 -4.27 -19.99
C THR A 172 -4.24 -2.81 -19.60
N MET A 173 -4.63 -2.48 -18.37
CA MET A 173 -4.53 -1.12 -17.84
C MET A 173 -3.07 -0.67 -17.68
N LEU A 174 -2.20 -1.54 -17.17
CA LEU A 174 -0.77 -1.26 -16.99
C LEU A 174 0.00 -1.21 -18.32
N ALA A 175 -0.37 -2.02 -19.33
CA ALA A 175 0.29 -2.04 -20.63
C ALA A 175 0.26 -0.68 -21.36
N ARG A 176 -0.71 0.17 -21.05
CA ARG A 176 -0.82 1.54 -21.59
C ARG A 176 0.28 2.48 -21.07
N ARG A 177 1.03 2.08 -20.03
CA ARG A 177 2.07 2.89 -19.40
C ARG A 177 3.51 2.42 -19.64
N ARG A 178 3.69 1.36 -20.42
CA ARG A 178 5.03 0.85 -20.74
C ARG A 178 5.77 1.82 -21.68
N THR A 179 6.61 2.73 -21.09
CA THR A 179 7.59 3.52 -21.84
C THR A 179 8.70 4.13 -20.98
N ARG A 180 9.41 3.35 -20.19
CA ARG A 180 10.74 3.73 -19.74
C ARG A 180 11.72 2.65 -20.12
N ASP A 181 12.75 3.02 -20.86
CA ASP A 181 13.88 2.17 -21.14
C ASP A 181 14.76 2.15 -19.87
N LEU A 182 14.51 1.16 -19.01
CA LEU A 182 15.23 0.96 -17.75
C LEU A 182 16.50 0.12 -17.93
N SER A 183 16.90 -0.17 -19.18
CA SER A 183 17.98 -1.09 -19.51
C SER A 183 19.37 -0.73 -19.01
N THR A 184 19.54 0.45 -18.41
CA THR A 184 20.86 0.99 -18.02
C THR A 184 21.19 0.75 -16.54
N PHE A 185 20.22 0.38 -15.71
CA PHE A 185 20.39 0.24 -14.27
C PHE A 185 20.19 -1.22 -13.84
N ALA A 186 21.22 -1.79 -13.20
CA ALA A 186 21.11 -3.08 -12.52
C ALA A 186 20.96 -2.84 -11.01
N VAL A 187 19.82 -3.21 -10.46
CA VAL A 187 19.57 -3.23 -9.01
C VAL A 187 19.38 -4.67 -8.62
N ALA A 188 20.32 -5.24 -7.88
CA ALA A 188 20.20 -6.63 -7.43
C ALA A 188 18.95 -6.80 -6.54
N PRO A 189 18.04 -7.75 -6.88
CA PRO A 189 16.87 -8.03 -6.07
C PRO A 189 17.27 -8.53 -4.69
N GLN A 190 16.65 -7.98 -3.64
CA GLN A 190 16.83 -8.44 -2.26
C GLN A 190 15.48 -8.56 -1.57
N VAL A 191 15.31 -9.66 -0.84
CA VAL A 191 14.16 -9.87 0.05
C VAL A 191 14.70 -10.23 1.42
N ARG A 192 14.24 -9.56 2.45
CA ARG A 192 14.63 -9.83 3.83
C ARG A 192 13.39 -9.94 4.70
N ILE A 193 13.32 -10.98 5.52
CA ILE A 193 12.23 -11.18 6.48
C ILE A 193 12.79 -11.07 7.90
N ASP A 194 12.23 -10.16 8.69
CA ASP A 194 12.67 -9.91 10.07
C ASP A 194 11.48 -9.94 11.03
N ASN A 195 11.56 -10.85 11.99
CA ASN A 195 10.60 -11.01 13.08
C ASN A 195 10.99 -10.27 14.36
N ALA A 196 12.18 -9.65 14.41
CA ALA A 196 12.65 -8.92 15.58
C ALA A 196 12.25 -7.43 15.54
N LEU A 197 11.93 -6.90 14.37
CA LEU A 197 11.58 -5.49 14.18
C LEU A 197 10.20 -5.11 14.73
N SER A 198 9.27 -6.06 14.88
CA SER A 198 7.96 -5.84 15.47
C SER A 198 7.61 -6.96 16.45
N ASN A 199 6.87 -6.65 17.50
CA ASN A 199 6.39 -7.66 18.45
C ASN A 199 5.19 -8.47 17.92
N ALA A 200 4.37 -7.88 17.05
CA ALA A 200 3.12 -8.46 16.58
C ALA A 200 3.14 -8.86 15.10
N LEU A 201 4.01 -8.28 14.29
CA LEU A 201 3.99 -8.41 12.84
C LEU A 201 5.32 -9.00 12.33
N THR A 202 5.27 -9.73 11.22
CA THR A 202 6.44 -10.07 10.42
C THR A 202 6.74 -8.91 9.48
N VAL A 203 7.99 -8.49 9.41
CA VAL A 203 8.44 -7.41 8.53
C VAL A 203 9.12 -8.04 7.32
N ILE A 204 8.66 -7.67 6.12
CA ILE A 204 9.24 -8.07 4.84
C ILE A 204 9.78 -6.81 4.17
N GLU A 205 11.08 -6.75 3.97
CA GLU A 205 11.78 -5.70 3.23
C GLU A 205 12.14 -6.23 1.84
N VAL A 206 11.78 -5.48 0.80
CA VAL A 206 11.99 -5.83 -0.61
C VAL A 206 12.74 -4.71 -1.28
N GLU A 207 13.85 -5.02 -1.96
CA GLU A 207 14.61 -4.08 -2.75
C GLU A 207 14.74 -4.57 -4.19
N GLY A 208 14.55 -3.69 -5.17
CA GLY A 208 14.66 -4.05 -6.57
C GLY A 208 14.58 -2.85 -7.51
N LEU A 209 14.63 -3.12 -8.81
CA LEU A 209 14.43 -2.10 -9.84
C LEU A 209 12.96 -1.66 -9.86
N ASP A 210 12.71 -0.35 -9.73
CA ASP A 210 11.35 0.20 -9.77
C ASP A 210 10.77 0.14 -11.19
N ARG A 211 9.49 -0.22 -11.27
CA ARG A 211 8.72 -0.27 -12.51
C ARG A 211 7.23 -0.04 -12.27
N PRO A 212 6.50 0.46 -13.28
CA PRO A 212 5.05 0.54 -13.19
C PRO A 212 4.41 -0.82 -12.87
N GLY A 213 3.63 -0.87 -11.81
CA GLY A 213 2.93 -2.08 -11.36
C GLY A 213 3.73 -3.00 -10.43
N LEU A 214 5.00 -2.70 -10.12
CA LEU A 214 5.80 -3.52 -9.20
C LEU A 214 5.08 -3.74 -7.86
N LEU A 215 4.58 -2.68 -7.24
CA LEU A 215 3.84 -2.78 -5.97
C LEU A 215 2.58 -3.64 -6.10
N SER A 216 1.86 -3.54 -7.22
CA SER A 216 0.70 -4.39 -7.49
C SER A 216 1.08 -5.87 -7.59
N ASP A 217 2.20 -6.19 -8.23
CA ASP A 217 2.69 -7.57 -8.37
C ASP A 217 3.17 -8.11 -7.01
N LEU A 218 3.92 -7.31 -6.24
CA LEU A 218 4.38 -7.68 -4.90
C LEU A 218 3.22 -7.93 -3.94
N THR A 219 2.26 -7.02 -3.86
CA THR A 219 1.09 -7.17 -2.98
C THR A 219 0.19 -8.31 -3.41
N GLY A 220 0.08 -8.55 -4.73
CA GLY A 220 -0.58 -9.73 -5.28
C GLY A 220 0.10 -11.04 -4.87
N ALA A 221 1.43 -11.10 -4.97
CA ALA A 221 2.22 -12.27 -4.55
C ALA A 221 2.12 -12.52 -3.04
N ILE A 222 2.13 -11.46 -2.21
CA ILE A 222 1.92 -11.55 -0.76
C ILE A 222 0.55 -12.17 -0.46
N SER A 223 -0.49 -11.71 -1.13
CA SER A 223 -1.84 -12.26 -1.00
C SER A 223 -1.91 -13.74 -1.42
N ASP A 224 -1.27 -14.11 -2.55
CA ASP A 224 -1.22 -15.51 -3.03
C ASP A 224 -0.47 -16.46 -2.07
N LEU A 225 0.39 -15.89 -1.22
CA LEU A 225 1.08 -16.63 -0.15
C LEU A 225 0.24 -16.76 1.14
N ASN A 226 -1.03 -16.34 1.11
CA ASN A 226 -1.93 -16.29 2.27
C ASN A 226 -1.35 -15.46 3.42
N LEU A 227 -0.84 -14.28 3.09
CA LEU A 227 -0.39 -13.28 4.03
C LEU A 227 -1.36 -12.09 4.00
N ASP A 228 -1.58 -11.52 5.17
CA ASP A 228 -2.42 -10.36 5.38
C ASP A 228 -1.53 -9.13 5.61
N ILE A 229 -1.63 -8.12 4.74
CA ILE A 229 -0.86 -6.88 4.84
C ILE A 229 -1.59 -5.95 5.80
N ARG A 230 -0.89 -5.51 6.85
CA ARG A 230 -1.40 -4.56 7.85
C ARG A 230 -1.00 -3.12 7.54
N SER A 231 0.19 -2.94 7.00
CA SER A 231 0.68 -1.66 6.48
C SER A 231 1.85 -1.87 5.54
N ALA A 232 2.15 -0.87 4.72
CA ALA A 232 3.30 -0.85 3.84
C ALA A 232 3.91 0.55 3.76
N HIS A 233 5.25 0.62 3.79
CA HIS A 233 6.00 1.83 3.46
C HIS A 233 6.69 1.63 2.13
N ILE A 234 6.41 2.50 1.19
CA ILE A 234 6.87 2.42 -0.19
C ILE A 234 7.81 3.58 -0.45
N SER A 235 9.02 3.28 -0.87
CA SER A 235 10.03 4.31 -1.12
C SER A 235 10.77 4.02 -2.41
N THR A 236 10.92 5.05 -3.26
CA THR A 236 11.69 4.96 -4.49
C THR A 236 12.86 5.93 -4.43
N TYR A 237 14.07 5.43 -4.61
CA TYR A 237 15.31 6.19 -4.65
C TYR A 237 15.94 6.10 -6.04
N GLY A 238 15.66 7.07 -6.89
CA GLY A 238 16.02 7.00 -8.31
C GLY A 238 15.28 5.85 -9.00
N GLU A 239 16.03 4.84 -9.43
CA GLU A 239 15.47 3.63 -10.08
C GLU A 239 15.34 2.44 -9.09
N LYS A 240 15.64 2.62 -7.81
CA LYS A 240 15.56 1.58 -6.78
C LYS A 240 14.30 1.73 -5.97
N ALA A 241 13.43 0.70 -5.98
CA ALA A 241 12.34 0.53 -5.04
C ALA A 241 12.86 -0.11 -3.75
N VAL A 242 12.39 0.40 -2.60
CA VAL A 242 12.65 -0.14 -1.26
C VAL A 242 11.32 -0.15 -0.51
N ASP A 243 10.67 -1.30 -0.48
CA ASP A 243 9.33 -1.45 0.06
C ASP A 243 9.38 -2.30 1.33
N VAL A 244 8.68 -1.86 2.36
CA VAL A 244 8.60 -2.57 3.64
C VAL A 244 7.15 -2.91 3.93
N PHE A 245 6.84 -4.20 4.02
CA PHE A 245 5.52 -4.71 4.33
C PHE A 245 5.47 -5.26 5.76
N TYR A 246 4.45 -4.87 6.49
CA TYR A 246 4.12 -5.41 7.81
C TYR A 246 2.97 -6.39 7.66
N VAL A 247 3.25 -7.68 7.87
CA VAL A 247 2.29 -8.75 7.54
C VAL A 247 2.05 -9.70 8.71
N THR A 248 0.92 -10.42 8.62
CA THR A 248 0.61 -11.59 9.45
C THR A 248 0.18 -12.75 8.53
N ASP A 249 -0.02 -13.93 9.10
CA ASP A 249 -0.83 -14.94 8.44
C ASP A 249 -2.33 -14.59 8.54
N LEU A 250 -3.19 -15.39 7.90
CA LEU A 250 -4.64 -15.14 7.86
C LEU A 250 -5.34 -15.22 9.23
N ILE A 251 -4.68 -15.76 10.26
CA ILE A 251 -5.19 -15.79 11.64
C ILE A 251 -4.53 -14.73 12.54
N GLY A 252 -3.77 -13.79 11.94
CA GLY A 252 -3.19 -12.65 12.64
C GLY A 252 -1.87 -12.95 13.35
N MET A 253 -1.21 -14.09 13.07
CA MET A 253 0.03 -14.50 13.72
C MET A 253 1.25 -14.17 12.86
N LYS A 254 2.42 -14.02 13.49
CA LYS A 254 3.70 -13.90 12.82
C LYS A 254 4.05 -15.17 12.05
N ILE A 255 4.81 -15.01 10.99
CA ILE A 255 5.34 -16.10 10.20
C ILE A 255 6.66 -16.57 10.79
N THR A 256 6.68 -17.74 11.45
CA THR A 256 7.86 -18.24 12.18
C THR A 256 8.48 -19.51 11.60
N GLY A 257 7.78 -20.19 10.68
CA GLY A 257 8.27 -21.44 10.09
C GLY A 257 9.33 -21.17 9.00
N GLU A 258 10.55 -21.71 9.14
CA GLU A 258 11.66 -21.51 8.20
C GLU A 258 11.28 -21.83 6.74
N ASN A 259 10.67 -23.00 6.49
CA ASN A 259 10.21 -23.39 5.14
C ASN A 259 9.19 -22.39 4.55
N ARG A 260 8.37 -21.77 5.40
CA ARG A 260 7.39 -20.78 4.96
C ARG A 260 8.08 -19.45 4.63
N ILE A 261 9.05 -19.04 5.44
CA ILE A 261 9.90 -17.87 5.21
C ILE A 261 10.65 -18.02 3.88
N GLU A 262 11.36 -19.12 3.65
CA GLU A 262 12.08 -19.37 2.40
C GLU A 262 11.16 -19.37 1.16
N ARG A 263 9.94 -19.88 1.30
CA ARG A 263 8.95 -19.85 0.21
C ARG A 263 8.52 -18.43 -0.12
N ILE A 264 8.34 -17.59 0.91
CA ILE A 264 7.98 -16.18 0.74
C ILE A 264 9.13 -15.44 0.04
N GLU A 265 10.36 -15.59 0.55
CA GLU A 265 11.56 -14.96 -0.02
C GLU A 265 11.73 -15.33 -1.50
N ARG A 266 11.68 -16.62 -1.85
CA ARG A 266 11.78 -17.09 -3.24
C ARG A 266 10.69 -16.54 -4.13
N ARG A 267 9.44 -16.49 -3.66
CA ARG A 267 8.33 -15.96 -4.45
C ARG A 267 8.46 -14.48 -4.73
N LEU A 268 8.81 -13.68 -3.71
CA LEU A 268 8.99 -12.24 -3.87
C LEU A 268 10.24 -11.91 -4.71
N ALA A 269 11.34 -12.63 -4.53
CA ALA A 269 12.51 -12.51 -5.39
C ALA A 269 12.17 -12.78 -6.87
N SER A 270 11.37 -13.82 -7.15
CA SER A 270 10.93 -14.09 -8.53
C SER A 270 10.08 -12.98 -9.15
N VAL A 271 9.32 -12.22 -8.34
CA VAL A 271 8.55 -11.04 -8.81
C VAL A 271 9.49 -9.91 -9.20
N LEU A 272 10.57 -9.70 -8.43
CA LEU A 272 11.59 -8.69 -8.72
C LEU A 272 12.39 -9.05 -9.98
N GLU A 273 12.80 -10.32 -10.11
CA GLU A 273 13.61 -10.85 -11.24
C GLU A 273 12.83 -10.86 -12.56
N SER A 274 11.52 -11.16 -12.55
CA SER A 274 10.69 -11.16 -13.76
C SER A 274 10.63 -9.77 -14.42
N ALA A 275 10.92 -8.72 -13.69
CA ALA A 275 11.09 -7.38 -14.21
C ALA A 275 12.36 -7.24 -15.07
N GLU A 276 13.45 -7.92 -14.73
CA GLU A 276 14.73 -7.88 -15.46
C GLU A 276 14.70 -8.75 -16.73
N GLY A 277 14.02 -9.89 -16.70
CA GLY A 277 13.92 -10.83 -17.83
C GLY A 277 13.12 -10.29 -19.01
N GLU A 278 12.08 -9.51 -18.77
CA GLU A 278 11.30 -8.84 -19.84
C GLU A 278 12.09 -7.71 -20.51
N LEU A 279 13.02 -7.08 -19.80
CA LEU A 279 13.89 -6.03 -20.33
C LEU A 279 15.01 -6.58 -21.20
N SER A 280 15.58 -7.74 -20.84
CA SER A 280 16.66 -8.39 -21.61
C SER A 280 16.18 -9.01 -22.92
N SER A 281 14.93 -9.46 -23.00
CA SER A 281 14.35 -10.04 -24.23
C SER A 281 13.93 -9.01 -25.29
N GLY A 282 13.72 -7.75 -24.90
CA GLY A 282 13.35 -6.66 -25.80
C GLY A 282 14.50 -6.11 -26.66
N THR A 283 15.76 -6.36 -26.26
CA THR A 283 16.96 -5.86 -26.96
C THR A 283 17.51 -6.81 -28.03
N ALA A 284 17.07 -8.08 -28.04
CA ALA A 284 17.62 -9.09 -28.97
C ALA A 284 17.03 -9.06 -30.38
N ASN A 285 16.06 -8.22 -30.70
CA ASN A 285 15.35 -8.22 -32.00
C ASN A 285 15.53 -6.96 -32.85
N ARG A 286 16.68 -6.29 -32.76
CA ARG A 286 17.11 -5.34 -33.81
C ARG A 286 18.15 -6.02 -34.68
N GLY A 287 17.63 -6.76 -35.69
CA GLY A 287 18.45 -7.28 -36.79
C GLY A 287 19.15 -6.13 -37.53
N PRO A 288 20.31 -6.37 -38.16
CA PRO A 288 21.11 -5.34 -38.80
C PRO A 288 20.35 -4.75 -40.00
N LEU A 289 20.28 -3.42 -40.03
CA LEU A 289 19.87 -2.65 -41.19
C LEU A 289 20.82 -2.99 -42.36
N MET A 290 20.29 -3.73 -43.33
CA MET A 290 20.96 -3.98 -44.60
C MET A 290 21.11 -2.66 -45.36
N SER A 291 22.32 -2.16 -45.38
CA SER A 291 22.73 -1.10 -46.28
C SER A 291 22.80 -1.69 -47.70
N GLY A 292 21.75 -1.49 -48.48
CA GLY A 292 21.74 -1.75 -49.90
C GLY A 292 22.18 -0.52 -50.66
N LEU A 293 23.50 -0.42 -50.96
CA LEU A 293 24.01 0.37 -52.08
C LEU A 293 23.94 -0.50 -53.32
N GLY A 294 23.10 -0.12 -54.30
CA GLY A 294 23.13 -0.65 -55.64
C GLY A 294 23.64 0.41 -56.62
N PRO A 295 24.54 0.09 -57.55
CA PRO A 295 25.07 1.03 -58.52
C PRO A 295 24.25 1.10 -59.82
N ALA A 296 24.32 2.24 -60.47
CA ALA A 296 24.32 2.62 -61.87
C ALA A 296 23.37 3.79 -62.14
#